data_dfec7b4470d2fcda24d5131a14ac7c07
#
_entry.id   dfec7b4470d2fcda24d5131a14ac7c07
#
_cell.length_a   1.000
_cell.length_b   1.000
_cell.length_c   1.000
_cell.angle_alpha   90.00
_cell.angle_beta   90.00
_cell.angle_gamma   90.00
#
_symmetry.space_group_name_H-M   'P 1'
#
loop_
_entity.id
_entity.type
_entity.pdbx_description
1 polymer ?
#
loop_
_entity_poly.entity_id
_entity_poly.type
_entity_poly.pdbx_seq_one_letter_code
_entity_poly.pdbx_strand_id
1 'polypeptide(L)'
;PFFHVFANATVLNRTVENGGEIVMLPRFEAKAALAAITRTKVTSLPGVPTMYQALLDCPDLGKTDFTSLRACISGGAPLAAELKERFETLTGAVVIEGYGLTESSGVVSCNPYEGRNKIGSIGQPVPGTNIKLVDKEDPSKPAPKGEPGELTFSGPQVMCGYWNRPDAD
;
A
#
# COMPACT_ATOMS: atom_id res chain seq x y z
N PRO A 1 7.31 -1.48 -10.30
CA PRO A 1 8.76 -1.60 -10.51
C PRO A 1 9.49 -1.83 -9.20
N PHE A 2 10.42 -2.79 -9.14
CA PHE A 2 11.12 -3.17 -7.90
C PHE A 2 12.13 -2.14 -7.40
N PHE A 3 12.45 -1.12 -8.18
CA PHE A 3 13.22 0.03 -7.70
C PHE A 3 12.39 0.98 -6.81
N HIS A 4 11.06 0.88 -6.86
CA HIS A 4 10.19 1.64 -5.96
C HIS A 4 10.02 0.86 -4.66
N VAL A 5 10.24 1.51 -3.52
CA VAL A 5 10.21 0.89 -2.19
C VAL A 5 8.90 0.15 -1.91
N PHE A 6 7.77 0.64 -2.39
CA PHE A 6 6.48 -0.04 -2.24
C PHE A 6 6.52 -1.46 -2.85
N ALA A 7 6.93 -1.59 -4.11
CA ALA A 7 7.01 -2.90 -4.76
C ALA A 7 8.14 -3.78 -4.19
N ASN A 8 9.27 -3.17 -3.80
CA ASN A 8 10.38 -3.89 -3.17
C ASN A 8 9.94 -4.53 -1.85
N ALA A 9 9.35 -3.76 -0.94
CA ALA A 9 8.93 -4.25 0.36
C ALA A 9 7.68 -5.15 0.28
N THR A 10 6.61 -4.70 -0.38
CA THR A 10 5.30 -5.37 -0.32
C THR A 10 5.13 -6.50 -1.33
N VAL A 11 5.92 -6.52 -2.40
CA VAL A 11 5.88 -7.60 -3.40
C VAL A 11 7.09 -8.48 -3.28
N LEU A 12 8.29 -7.95 -3.55
CA LEU A 12 9.50 -8.77 -3.65
C LEU A 12 9.84 -9.42 -2.31
N ASN A 13 10.21 -8.62 -1.30
CA ASN A 13 10.73 -9.15 -0.03
C ASN A 13 9.67 -9.98 0.71
N ARG A 14 8.45 -9.46 0.82
CA ARG A 14 7.36 -10.19 1.48
C ARG A 14 7.06 -11.53 0.81
N THR A 15 7.04 -11.58 -0.51
CA THR A 15 6.70 -12.81 -1.23
C THR A 15 7.82 -13.84 -1.10
N VAL A 16 9.08 -13.41 -1.22
CA VAL A 16 10.25 -14.30 -1.06
C VAL A 16 10.33 -14.85 0.36
N GLU A 17 10.17 -13.99 1.37
CA GLU A 17 10.19 -14.40 2.78
C GLU A 17 9.11 -15.45 3.11
N ASN A 18 7.95 -15.36 2.48
CA ASN A 18 6.85 -16.31 2.69
C ASN A 18 6.84 -17.49 1.70
N GLY A 19 7.88 -17.66 0.88
CA GLY A 19 7.98 -18.76 -0.09
C GLY A 19 6.91 -18.70 -1.18
N GLY A 20 6.42 -17.51 -1.50
CA GLY A 20 5.36 -17.31 -2.49
C GLY A 20 5.89 -17.17 -3.91
N GLU A 21 4.96 -17.10 -4.86
CA GLU A 21 5.23 -16.86 -6.28
C GLU A 21 4.91 -15.41 -6.66
N ILE A 22 5.78 -14.80 -7.47
CA ILE A 22 5.58 -13.44 -7.99
C ILE A 22 5.18 -13.53 -9.47
N VAL A 23 3.97 -13.08 -9.78
CA VAL A 23 3.50 -12.95 -11.17
C VAL A 23 3.91 -11.57 -11.69
N MET A 24 4.85 -11.54 -12.62
CA MET A 24 5.41 -10.29 -13.15
C MET A 24 4.85 -9.96 -14.52
N LEU A 25 4.56 -8.68 -14.72
CA LEU A 25 4.28 -8.09 -16.03
C LEU A 25 5.39 -7.08 -16.36
N PRO A 26 5.90 -7.04 -17.60
CA PRO A 26 6.94 -6.08 -18.01
C PRO A 26 6.54 -4.62 -17.76
N ARG A 27 5.25 -4.34 -17.93
CA ARG A 27 4.58 -3.08 -17.57
C ARG A 27 3.15 -3.38 -17.18
N PHE A 28 2.54 -2.48 -16.42
CA PHE A 28 1.13 -2.60 -16.08
C PHE A 28 0.25 -2.32 -17.31
N GLU A 29 -0.58 -3.30 -17.65
CA GLU A 29 -1.69 -3.19 -18.59
C GLU A 29 -2.89 -3.90 -17.97
N ALA A 30 -4.02 -3.20 -17.85
CA ALA A 30 -5.19 -3.73 -17.14
C ALA A 30 -5.66 -5.07 -17.70
N LYS A 31 -5.74 -5.21 -19.03
CA LYS A 31 -6.14 -6.46 -19.69
C LYS A 31 -5.19 -7.61 -19.37
N ALA A 32 -3.88 -7.37 -19.44
CA ALA A 32 -2.87 -8.38 -19.13
C ALA A 32 -2.90 -8.77 -17.64
N ALA A 33 -3.13 -7.80 -16.75
CA ALA A 33 -3.26 -8.04 -15.32
C ALA A 33 -4.50 -8.89 -14.99
N LEU A 34 -5.66 -8.58 -15.56
CA LEU A 34 -6.89 -9.36 -15.39
C LEU A 34 -6.72 -10.81 -15.91
N ALA A 35 -6.11 -10.97 -17.07
CA ALA A 35 -5.79 -12.30 -17.61
C ALA A 35 -4.83 -13.09 -16.71
N ALA A 36 -3.83 -12.42 -16.13
CA ALA A 36 -2.89 -13.04 -15.20
C ALA A 36 -3.59 -13.47 -13.90
N ILE A 37 -4.47 -12.63 -13.33
CA ILE A 37 -5.25 -12.95 -12.12
C ILE A 37 -6.00 -14.27 -12.32
N THR A 38 -6.74 -14.39 -13.41
CA THR A 38 -7.49 -15.61 -13.72
C THR A 38 -6.59 -16.84 -13.93
N ARG A 39 -5.53 -16.66 -14.75
CA ARG A 39 -4.65 -17.78 -15.15
C ARG A 39 -3.83 -18.34 -14.00
N THR A 40 -3.26 -17.47 -13.17
CA THR A 40 -2.32 -17.86 -12.12
C THR A 40 -2.95 -17.91 -10.72
N LYS A 41 -4.26 -17.66 -10.63
CA LYS A 41 -4.99 -17.70 -9.36
C LYS A 41 -4.34 -16.78 -8.29
N VAL A 42 -4.05 -15.56 -8.68
CA VAL A 42 -3.42 -14.55 -7.79
C VAL A 42 -4.22 -14.41 -6.49
N THR A 43 -3.54 -14.44 -5.37
CA THR A 43 -4.13 -14.29 -4.03
C THR A 43 -3.98 -12.91 -3.44
N SER A 44 -3.00 -12.14 -3.91
CA SER A 44 -2.72 -10.77 -3.45
C SER A 44 -2.37 -9.85 -4.61
N LEU A 45 -2.95 -8.66 -4.63
CA LEU A 45 -2.73 -7.64 -5.66
C LEU A 45 -2.31 -6.31 -5.02
N PRO A 46 -1.02 -6.05 -4.84
CA PRO A 46 -0.52 -4.72 -4.50
C PRO A 46 -0.60 -3.77 -5.70
N GLY A 47 -1.04 -2.55 -5.48
CA GLY A 47 -1.17 -1.56 -6.54
C GLY A 47 -1.35 -0.13 -6.03
N VAL A 48 -1.34 0.82 -6.94
CA VAL A 48 -1.70 2.21 -6.66
C VAL A 48 -3.15 2.47 -7.07
N PRO A 49 -3.84 3.49 -6.54
CA PRO A 49 -5.25 3.74 -6.85
C PRO A 49 -5.58 3.78 -8.36
N THR A 50 -4.70 4.39 -9.16
CA THR A 50 -4.87 4.46 -10.62
C THR A 50 -4.86 3.08 -11.30
N MET A 51 -4.15 2.09 -10.74
CA MET A 51 -4.18 0.72 -11.24
C MET A 51 -5.54 0.07 -10.97
N TYR A 52 -6.09 0.22 -9.76
CA TYR A 52 -7.41 -0.30 -9.43
C TYR A 52 -8.50 0.34 -10.31
N GLN A 53 -8.41 1.66 -10.54
CA GLN A 53 -9.34 2.34 -11.46
C GLN A 53 -9.23 1.77 -12.88
N ALA A 54 -8.03 1.59 -13.40
CA ALA A 54 -7.81 1.03 -14.74
C ALA A 54 -8.32 -0.42 -14.88
N LEU A 55 -8.24 -1.22 -13.82
CA LEU A 55 -8.83 -2.57 -13.79
C LEU A 55 -10.34 -2.51 -13.86
N LEU A 56 -10.98 -1.62 -13.07
CA LEU A 56 -12.44 -1.44 -13.06
C LEU A 56 -12.99 -0.92 -14.38
N ASP A 57 -12.23 -0.10 -15.11
CA ASP A 57 -12.62 0.47 -16.39
C ASP A 57 -12.34 -0.47 -17.59
N CYS A 58 -11.65 -1.60 -17.34
CA CYS A 58 -11.28 -2.53 -18.39
C CYS A 58 -12.50 -3.36 -18.85
N PRO A 59 -12.78 -3.43 -20.17
CA PRO A 59 -13.90 -4.21 -20.70
C PRO A 59 -13.86 -5.71 -20.36
N ASP A 60 -12.68 -6.24 -20.08
CA ASP A 60 -12.50 -7.66 -19.73
C ASP A 60 -12.72 -7.97 -18.23
N LEU A 61 -13.04 -6.95 -17.42
CA LEU A 61 -13.30 -7.11 -15.99
C LEU A 61 -14.34 -8.19 -15.68
N GLY A 62 -15.47 -8.17 -16.38
CA GLY A 62 -16.58 -9.13 -16.19
C GLY A 62 -16.24 -10.58 -16.57
N LYS A 63 -15.10 -10.82 -17.24
CA LYS A 63 -14.62 -12.15 -17.62
C LYS A 63 -13.56 -12.69 -16.67
N THR A 64 -13.16 -11.89 -15.68
CA THR A 64 -12.05 -12.20 -14.78
C THR A 64 -12.55 -13.00 -13.59
N ASP A 65 -11.86 -14.10 -13.30
CA ASP A 65 -12.11 -14.91 -12.11
C ASP A 65 -11.29 -14.36 -10.91
N PHE A 66 -11.97 -13.69 -9.99
CA PHE A 66 -11.39 -13.13 -8.77
C PHE A 66 -11.49 -14.05 -7.55
N THR A 67 -12.00 -15.28 -7.69
CA THR A 67 -12.26 -16.18 -6.55
C THR A 67 -11.04 -16.52 -5.71
N SER A 68 -9.85 -16.43 -6.28
CA SER A 68 -8.58 -16.62 -5.57
C SER A 68 -8.06 -15.35 -4.89
N LEU A 69 -8.51 -14.17 -5.33
CA LEU A 69 -8.01 -12.90 -4.83
C LEU A 69 -8.58 -12.61 -3.43
N ARG A 70 -7.71 -12.42 -2.45
CA ARG A 70 -8.10 -12.23 -1.05
C ARG A 70 -7.76 -10.83 -0.53
N ALA A 71 -6.55 -10.37 -0.83
CA ALA A 71 -6.03 -9.12 -0.29
C ALA A 71 -5.45 -8.24 -1.40
N CYS A 72 -5.84 -6.98 -1.38
CA CYS A 72 -5.28 -5.93 -2.21
C CYS A 72 -4.64 -4.87 -1.30
N ILE A 73 -3.45 -4.42 -1.65
CA ILE A 73 -2.74 -3.40 -0.86
C ILE A 73 -2.61 -2.16 -1.73
N SER A 74 -3.29 -1.10 -1.34
CA SER A 74 -3.18 0.21 -1.99
C SER A 74 -2.18 1.08 -1.24
N GLY A 75 -1.25 1.68 -1.98
CA GLY A 75 -0.24 2.58 -1.42
C GLY A 75 0.23 3.60 -2.45
N GLY A 76 1.11 4.51 -2.02
CA GLY A 76 1.72 5.53 -2.87
C GLY A 76 0.82 6.73 -3.19
N ALA A 77 -0.47 6.68 -2.91
CA ALA A 77 -1.42 7.78 -3.03
C ALA A 77 -2.66 7.51 -2.18
N PRO A 78 -3.44 8.54 -1.79
CA PRO A 78 -4.70 8.37 -1.08
C PRO A 78 -5.71 7.55 -1.91
N LEU A 79 -6.38 6.61 -1.26
CA LEU A 79 -7.39 5.77 -1.87
C LEU A 79 -8.79 6.38 -1.67
N ALA A 80 -9.46 6.72 -2.76
CA ALA A 80 -10.83 7.21 -2.70
C ALA A 80 -11.78 6.12 -2.17
N ALA A 81 -12.69 6.48 -1.26
CA ALA A 81 -13.64 5.55 -0.65
C ALA A 81 -14.48 4.82 -1.71
N GLU A 82 -15.01 5.55 -2.68
CA GLU A 82 -15.83 5.00 -3.77
C GLU A 82 -15.05 3.96 -4.60
N LEU A 83 -13.78 4.23 -4.90
CA LEU A 83 -12.92 3.31 -5.65
C LEU A 83 -12.71 2.00 -4.86
N LYS A 84 -12.42 2.11 -3.56
CA LYS A 84 -12.26 0.97 -2.67
C LYS A 84 -13.55 0.13 -2.62
N GLU A 85 -14.68 0.75 -2.29
CA GLU A 85 -15.96 0.07 -2.15
C GLU A 85 -16.39 -0.63 -3.45
N ARG A 86 -16.22 0.04 -4.57
CA ARG A 86 -16.53 -0.51 -5.89
C ARG A 86 -15.66 -1.71 -6.22
N PHE A 87 -14.35 -1.63 -5.94
CA PHE A 87 -13.42 -2.73 -6.21
C PHE A 87 -13.70 -3.94 -5.30
N GLU A 88 -13.92 -3.72 -4.00
CA GLU A 88 -14.25 -4.77 -3.04
C GLU A 88 -15.58 -5.46 -3.37
N THR A 89 -16.61 -4.68 -3.71
CA THR A 89 -17.93 -5.23 -4.10
C THR A 89 -17.82 -6.13 -5.32
N LEU A 90 -16.99 -5.76 -6.28
CA LEU A 90 -16.89 -6.45 -7.55
C LEU A 90 -16.01 -7.69 -7.48
N THR A 91 -14.96 -7.66 -6.67
CA THR A 91 -13.96 -8.73 -6.59
C THR A 91 -14.13 -9.66 -5.39
N GLY A 92 -14.80 -9.21 -4.35
CA GLY A 92 -14.87 -9.89 -3.05
C GLY A 92 -13.58 -9.81 -2.23
N ALA A 93 -12.54 -9.16 -2.75
CA ALA A 93 -11.25 -9.02 -2.07
C ALA A 93 -11.23 -7.79 -1.15
N VAL A 94 -10.52 -7.87 -0.04
CA VAL A 94 -10.33 -6.74 0.88
C VAL A 94 -9.24 -5.82 0.36
N VAL A 95 -9.50 -4.51 0.26
CA VAL A 95 -8.50 -3.50 -0.08
C VAL A 95 -7.99 -2.81 1.18
N ILE A 96 -6.71 -2.97 1.46
CA ILE A 96 -6.02 -2.37 2.60
C ILE A 96 -5.25 -1.15 2.10
N GLU A 97 -5.44 -0.01 2.74
CA GLU A 97 -4.62 1.18 2.51
C GLU A 97 -3.44 1.20 3.45
N GLY A 98 -2.24 1.40 2.89
CA GLY A 98 -1.00 1.53 3.63
C GLY A 98 -0.27 2.82 3.29
N TYR A 99 0.51 3.30 4.24
CA TYR A 99 1.35 4.49 4.12
C TYR A 99 2.81 4.15 4.38
N GLY A 100 3.67 4.75 3.61
CA GLY A 100 5.11 4.65 3.77
C GLY A 100 5.86 5.55 2.80
N LEU A 101 7.14 5.69 3.04
CA LEU A 101 8.07 6.55 2.32
C LEU A 101 9.30 5.74 1.90
N THR A 102 10.08 6.26 0.98
CA THR A 102 11.43 5.73 0.67
C THR A 102 12.30 5.76 1.92
N GLU A 103 12.19 6.82 2.69
CA GLU A 103 12.91 7.07 3.95
C GLU A 103 12.53 6.10 5.07
N SER A 104 11.37 5.44 4.96
CA SER A 104 10.94 4.37 5.87
C SER A 104 11.17 2.96 5.31
N SER A 105 11.96 2.80 4.25
CA SER A 105 12.19 1.51 3.59
C SER A 105 10.91 0.73 3.26
N GLY A 106 9.78 1.42 3.14
CA GLY A 106 8.49 0.85 2.82
C GLY A 106 7.36 1.31 3.73
N VAL A 107 6.83 0.43 4.56
CA VAL A 107 5.58 0.65 5.29
C VAL A 107 5.82 1.25 6.68
N VAL A 108 5.09 2.31 7.00
CA VAL A 108 5.02 2.94 8.34
C VAL A 108 3.73 2.52 9.06
N SER A 109 2.62 2.52 8.30
CA SER A 109 1.31 2.14 8.84
C SER A 109 0.46 1.48 7.76
N CYS A 110 -0.50 0.66 8.18
CA CYS A 110 -1.51 0.10 7.30
C CYS A 110 -2.80 -0.21 8.04
N ASN A 111 -3.91 -0.24 7.32
CA ASN A 111 -5.15 -0.78 7.85
C ASN A 111 -5.01 -2.30 8.03
N PRO A 112 -5.62 -2.89 9.06
CA PRO A 112 -5.59 -4.33 9.27
C PRO A 112 -6.38 -5.06 8.18
N TYR A 113 -5.94 -6.25 7.84
CA TYR A 113 -6.67 -7.15 6.92
C TYR A 113 -7.94 -7.68 7.57
N GLU A 114 -7.84 -8.06 8.85
CA GLU A 114 -8.96 -8.51 9.67
C GLU A 114 -9.33 -7.44 10.69
N GLY A 115 -10.62 -7.31 10.96
CA GLY A 115 -11.14 -6.34 11.92
C GLY A 115 -11.51 -5.00 11.29
N ARG A 116 -11.28 -3.91 12.02
CA ARG A 116 -11.75 -2.57 11.61
C ARG A 116 -10.79 -1.91 10.62
N ASN A 117 -11.12 -2.00 9.35
CA ASN A 117 -10.50 -1.21 8.29
C ASN A 117 -11.21 0.15 8.19
N LYS A 118 -10.49 1.25 8.39
CA LYS A 118 -11.06 2.60 8.39
C LYS A 118 -10.74 3.28 7.06
N ILE A 119 -11.77 3.50 6.26
CA ILE A 119 -11.69 4.21 4.97
C ILE A 119 -11.14 5.63 5.18
N GLY A 120 -10.24 6.07 4.30
CA GLY A 120 -9.62 7.39 4.37
C GLY A 120 -8.61 7.53 5.52
N SER A 121 -8.10 6.41 6.02
CA SER A 121 -7.07 6.37 7.06
C SER A 121 -5.89 5.53 6.58
N ILE A 122 -4.68 6.00 6.88
CA ILE A 122 -3.43 5.25 6.67
C ILE A 122 -3.28 4.03 7.61
N GLY A 123 -4.23 3.82 8.51
CA GLY A 123 -4.28 2.68 9.43
C GLY A 123 -3.46 2.86 10.71
N GLN A 124 -2.97 1.76 11.22
CA GLN A 124 -2.21 1.67 12.46
C GLN A 124 -0.71 1.52 12.18
N PRO A 125 0.18 1.97 13.09
CA PRO A 125 1.61 1.71 12.97
C PRO A 125 1.88 0.21 12.82
N VAL A 126 2.82 -0.13 11.93
CA VAL A 126 3.29 -1.53 11.87
C VAL A 126 4.11 -1.87 13.12
N PRO A 127 4.24 -3.16 13.49
CA PRO A 127 5.00 -3.57 14.67
C PRO A 127 6.40 -2.97 14.71
N GLY A 128 6.80 -2.45 15.87
CA GLY A 128 8.09 -1.79 16.07
C GLY A 128 8.17 -0.33 15.62
N THR A 129 7.09 0.21 15.07
CA THR A 129 7.02 1.62 14.63
C THR A 129 6.28 2.47 15.66
N ASN A 130 6.90 3.58 16.05
CA ASN A 130 6.26 4.61 16.87
C ASN A 130 5.86 5.78 15.97
N ILE A 131 4.62 6.22 16.06
CA ILE A 131 4.09 7.36 15.31
C ILE A 131 3.65 8.44 16.30
N LYS A 132 3.96 9.71 15.97
CA LYS A 132 3.49 10.88 16.71
C LYS A 132 3.00 11.92 15.71
N LEU A 133 2.02 12.72 16.15
CA LEU A 133 1.66 13.97 15.50
C LEU A 133 2.25 15.09 16.34
N VAL A 134 3.11 15.89 15.73
CA VAL A 134 3.72 17.06 16.35
C VAL A 134 3.13 18.35 15.79
N ASP A 135 3.24 19.40 16.55
CA ASP A 135 2.84 20.74 16.10
C ASP A 135 3.64 21.16 14.88
N LYS A 136 3.00 21.80 13.91
CA LYS A 136 3.63 22.18 12.64
C LYS A 136 4.65 23.32 12.77
N GLU A 137 4.48 24.17 13.79
CA GLU A 137 5.35 25.33 14.02
C GLU A 137 6.42 25.02 15.09
N ASP A 138 6.08 24.13 16.03
CA ASP A 138 7.00 23.71 17.10
C ASP A 138 7.02 22.17 17.21
N PRO A 139 7.85 21.47 16.44
CA PRO A 139 7.93 20.00 16.46
C PRO A 139 8.33 19.39 17.81
N SER A 140 8.79 20.19 18.78
CA SER A 140 9.05 19.71 20.14
C SER A 140 7.77 19.44 20.93
N LYS A 141 6.63 19.95 20.46
CA LYS A 141 5.32 19.80 21.10
C LYS A 141 4.43 18.82 20.35
N PRO A 142 3.57 18.09 21.04
CA PRO A 142 2.54 17.30 20.38
C PRO A 142 1.52 18.24 19.72
N ALA A 143 0.98 17.82 18.58
CA ALA A 143 -0.16 18.51 17.96
C ALA A 143 -1.35 18.54 18.92
N PRO A 144 -2.11 19.65 18.97
CA PRO A 144 -3.34 19.71 19.78
C PRO A 144 -4.31 18.60 19.37
N LYS A 145 -5.00 18.05 20.36
CA LYS A 145 -5.92 16.94 20.13
C LYS A 145 -7.07 17.34 19.19
N GLY A 146 -7.18 16.64 18.06
CA GLY A 146 -8.20 16.88 17.05
C GLY A 146 -7.77 17.86 15.95
N GLU A 147 -6.58 18.45 16.07
CA GLU A 147 -6.01 19.34 15.06
C GLU A 147 -5.01 18.61 14.14
N PRO A 148 -4.82 19.11 12.92
CA PRO A 148 -3.79 18.59 12.02
C PRO A 148 -2.39 18.86 12.55
N GLY A 149 -1.52 17.85 12.49
CA GLY A 149 -0.12 17.94 12.87
C GLY A 149 0.80 17.37 11.80
N GLU A 150 2.10 17.54 12.01
CA GLU A 150 3.11 16.86 11.22
C GLU A 150 3.29 15.44 11.75
N LEU A 151 3.27 14.46 10.83
CA LEU A 151 3.44 13.06 11.19
C LEU A 151 4.92 12.73 11.28
N THR A 152 5.37 12.38 12.46
CA THR A 152 6.72 11.88 12.72
C THR A 152 6.68 10.42 13.13
N PHE A 153 7.71 9.67 12.75
CA PHE A 153 7.80 8.26 13.11
C PHE A 153 9.24 7.84 13.38
N SER A 154 9.38 6.79 14.16
CA SER A 154 10.65 6.11 14.43
C SER A 154 10.42 4.60 14.43
N GLY A 155 11.44 3.85 13.98
CA GLY A 155 11.37 2.41 13.90
C GLY A 155 12.59 1.82 13.21
N PRO A 156 12.76 0.51 13.25
CA PRO A 156 13.93 -0.17 12.67
C PRO A 156 14.03 -0.05 11.15
N GLN A 157 12.93 0.31 10.48
CA GLN A 157 12.83 0.47 9.03
C GLN A 157 13.24 1.88 8.54
N VAL A 158 13.46 2.83 9.44
CA VAL A 158 13.89 4.18 9.03
C VAL A 158 15.29 4.11 8.47
N MET A 159 15.51 4.73 7.30
CA MET A 159 16.82 4.75 6.65
C MET A 159 17.88 5.43 7.51
N CYS A 160 19.16 5.11 7.25
CA CYS A 160 20.29 5.75 7.93
C CYS A 160 20.62 7.13 7.37
N GLY A 161 20.10 7.48 6.21
CA GLY A 161 20.36 8.74 5.50
C GLY A 161 20.41 8.56 3.99
N TYR A 162 20.58 9.67 3.28
CA TYR A 162 20.72 9.67 1.82
C TYR A 162 22.18 9.44 1.41
N TRP A 163 22.41 8.58 0.45
CA TRP A 163 23.75 8.30 -0.06
C TRP A 163 24.44 9.57 -0.59
N ASN A 164 25.61 9.91 -0.04
CA ASN A 164 26.38 11.11 -0.38
C ASN A 164 25.63 12.45 -0.27
N ARG A 165 24.60 12.53 0.58
CA ARG A 165 23.81 13.74 0.78
C ARG A 165 23.57 14.02 2.26
N PRO A 166 24.64 14.24 3.06
CA PRO A 166 24.51 14.56 4.48
C PRO A 166 23.81 15.91 4.76
N ASP A 167 23.65 16.72 3.71
CA ASP A 167 22.90 17.99 3.74
C ASP A 167 21.37 17.79 3.70
N ALA A 168 20.92 16.60 3.37
CA ALA A 168 19.51 16.25 3.23
C ALA A 168 19.00 15.30 4.33
N ASP A 169 19.87 14.93 5.28
CA ASP A 169 19.56 14.04 6.41
C ASP A 169 18.99 14.80 7.61
#